data_cd39e571b367732b25025baf3bd42e13
#
_entry.id   cd39e571b367732b25025baf3bd42e13
#
_cell.length_a   1.000
_cell.length_b   1.000
_cell.length_c   1.000
_cell.angle_alpha   90.00
_cell.angle_beta   90.00
_cell.angle_gamma   90.00
#
_symmetry.space_group_name_H-M   'P 1'
#
loop_
_entity.id
_entity.type
_entity.pdbx_description
1 polymer ?
#
loop_
_entity_poly.entity_id
_entity_poly.type
_entity_poly.pdbx_seq_one_letter_code
_entity_poly.pdbx_strand_id
1 'polypeptide(L)'
;GAAFLKNIGMTRFVPSRELSLDEIRSIKSKIDIEIETFVHGAMCYCYSGRCLMSSYAGGRSGNRGRCAQPCRKKYQMGDEYAYMLSLKDMCMLSDVGKLIDAGIDSFKIEGRMKKPEYVAATTYAYRELRDAYLSGCSDLTNLSVRYENMLRDIYNRGGFCSGYYFAGNGRQMLADKRPNHTGVKIGKVTKIDKPFVEIKLSSDVHSGDVFEIRGRQGEVEITCGVDAIADKCISVKGKSFQLISVGNQVYRTRNNRLLNDIQKNIIDNYRKINLRAELTAKIGKKMMLKLSSLGEDICENLVIGPECVSAANKPVTEEQMLSKIKKTGGTPFEIEEVIADVDDGLFVPIGAVNNMRRQALEEMRKLLIDRNRRTLTDIASDEKEETCVVSQDAQDKFVTDNIVEKNWRSGLTVAVSTSDHVNIVKNYKWVSNIIVDYNIRQYGAE
;
A
#
# COMPACT_ATOMS: atom_id res chain seq x y z
N GLY A 1 12.84 22.43 5.64
CA GLY A 1 11.71 21.78 4.88
C GLY A 1 10.51 21.55 5.80
N ALA A 2 10.59 20.64 6.79
CA ALA A 2 9.45 20.28 7.62
C ALA A 2 8.86 21.45 8.42
N ALA A 3 9.71 22.30 9.02
CA ALA A 3 9.26 23.51 9.73
C ALA A 3 8.50 24.46 8.80
N PHE A 4 9.00 24.69 7.59
CA PHE A 4 8.32 25.50 6.60
C PHE A 4 6.95 24.93 6.23
N LEU A 5 6.87 23.61 6.00
CA LEU A 5 5.61 22.95 5.68
C LEU A 5 4.58 23.08 6.81
N LYS A 6 5.02 22.92 8.07
CA LYS A 6 4.16 23.16 9.24
C LYS A 6 3.64 24.61 9.28
N ASN A 7 4.52 25.58 9.05
CA ASN A 7 4.15 27.00 9.09
C ASN A 7 3.13 27.41 8.02
N ILE A 8 3.02 26.66 6.93
CA ILE A 8 1.98 26.87 5.90
C ILE A 8 0.75 25.95 6.09
N GLY A 9 0.56 25.39 7.29
CA GLY A 9 -0.63 24.61 7.66
C GLY A 9 -0.58 23.13 7.30
N MET A 10 0.57 22.55 6.93
CA MET A 10 0.67 21.11 6.69
C MET A 10 0.69 20.35 8.01
N THR A 11 -0.19 19.35 8.15
CA THR A 11 -0.31 18.51 9.35
C THR A 11 0.56 17.27 9.29
N ARG A 12 0.91 16.81 8.09
CA ARG A 12 1.74 15.59 7.87
C ARG A 12 2.85 15.84 6.86
N PHE A 13 4.05 15.38 7.19
CA PHE A 13 5.25 15.44 6.36
C PHE A 13 5.66 14.04 5.89
N VAL A 14 5.90 13.89 4.59
CA VAL A 14 6.44 12.65 4.01
C VAL A 14 7.88 12.90 3.58
N PRO A 15 8.89 12.46 4.35
CA PRO A 15 10.29 12.62 3.98
C PRO A 15 10.63 11.81 2.73
N SER A 16 11.68 12.23 2.04
CA SER A 16 12.25 11.45 0.94
C SER A 16 12.80 10.11 1.46
N ARG A 17 12.86 9.11 0.57
CA ARG A 17 13.33 7.75 0.94
C ARG A 17 14.81 7.70 1.33
N GLU A 18 15.56 8.74 1.02
CA GLU A 18 17.00 8.85 1.25
C GLU A 18 17.36 9.25 2.68
N LEU A 19 16.39 9.68 3.50
CA LEU A 19 16.64 10.02 4.89
C LEU A 19 16.90 8.78 5.74
N SER A 20 17.92 8.88 6.59
CA SER A 20 18.19 7.90 7.64
C SER A 20 17.18 7.99 8.79
N LEU A 21 17.08 6.95 9.58
CA LEU A 21 16.19 6.91 10.75
C LEU A 21 16.57 7.99 11.78
N ASP A 22 17.87 8.28 11.94
CA ASP A 22 18.35 9.29 12.88
C ASP A 22 18.00 10.72 12.43
N GLU A 23 18.03 10.98 11.11
CA GLU A 23 17.55 12.25 10.56
C GLU A 23 16.05 12.43 10.79
N ILE A 24 15.25 11.36 10.62
CA ILE A 24 13.80 11.36 10.88
C ILE A 24 13.54 11.63 12.36
N ARG A 25 14.24 10.95 13.28
CA ARG A 25 14.16 11.25 14.73
C ARG A 25 14.49 12.69 15.05
N SER A 26 15.54 13.23 14.42
CA SER A 26 15.93 14.64 14.60
C SER A 26 14.87 15.61 14.10
N ILE A 27 14.13 15.30 13.05
CA ILE A 27 12.99 16.10 12.59
C ILE A 27 11.86 16.04 13.63
N LYS A 28 11.47 14.82 14.04
CA LYS A 28 10.37 14.61 14.99
C LYS A 28 10.62 15.28 16.34
N SER A 29 11.85 15.24 16.84
CA SER A 29 12.20 15.88 18.13
C SER A 29 12.17 17.41 18.10
N LYS A 30 12.25 18.04 16.92
CA LYS A 30 12.32 19.51 16.78
C LYS A 30 11.02 20.12 16.30
N ILE A 31 10.16 19.34 15.66
CA ILE A 31 8.98 19.84 14.96
C ILE A 31 7.81 18.93 15.27
N ASP A 32 6.80 19.47 15.91
CA ASP A 32 5.53 18.79 16.17
C ASP A 32 4.71 18.74 14.89
N ILE A 33 4.97 17.73 14.06
CA ILE A 33 4.26 17.42 12.81
C ILE A 33 4.18 15.89 12.68
N GLU A 34 3.10 15.37 12.12
CA GLU A 34 3.03 13.94 11.79
C GLU A 34 4.05 13.57 10.72
N ILE A 35 4.71 12.43 10.90
CA ILE A 35 5.67 11.90 9.93
C ILE A 35 5.15 10.60 9.34
N GLU A 36 5.01 10.56 8.00
CA GLU A 36 4.69 9.35 7.26
C GLU A 36 5.89 8.91 6.45
N THR A 37 6.33 7.64 6.61
CA THR A 37 7.49 7.13 5.90
C THR A 37 7.20 5.89 5.10
N PHE A 38 7.92 5.69 3.99
CA PHE A 38 7.85 4.44 3.24
C PHE A 38 8.48 3.31 4.04
N VAL A 39 7.76 2.19 4.17
CA VAL A 39 8.22 1.01 4.91
C VAL A 39 8.31 -0.23 4.03
N HIS A 40 7.63 -0.26 2.88
CA HIS A 40 7.61 -1.42 2.00
C HIS A 40 7.42 -1.04 0.54
N GLY A 41 8.02 -1.85 -0.35
CA GLY A 41 7.80 -1.79 -1.78
C GLY A 41 8.96 -1.21 -2.59
N ALA A 42 8.69 -0.78 -3.81
CA ALA A 42 9.72 -0.43 -4.77
C ALA A 42 10.56 0.76 -4.35
N MET A 43 11.89 0.59 -4.41
CA MET A 43 12.87 1.65 -4.24
C MET A 43 13.14 2.39 -5.56
N CYS A 44 13.46 3.67 -5.47
CA CYS A 44 13.93 4.48 -6.58
C CYS A 44 15.46 4.52 -6.60
N TYR A 45 16.07 4.36 -7.77
CA TYR A 45 17.53 4.45 -7.93
C TYR A 45 18.04 5.88 -7.75
N CYS A 46 17.26 6.86 -8.22
CA CYS A 46 17.60 8.27 -8.15
C CYS A 46 17.05 8.91 -6.86
N TYR A 47 17.66 10.00 -6.45
CA TYR A 47 17.09 10.87 -5.40
C TYR A 47 15.66 11.27 -5.73
N SER A 48 14.82 11.30 -4.69
CA SER A 48 13.39 11.62 -4.81
C SER A 48 13.19 13.01 -5.46
N GLY A 49 12.34 13.04 -6.49
CA GLY A 49 12.04 14.27 -7.24
C GLY A 49 13.12 14.74 -8.22
N ARG A 50 14.27 14.06 -8.33
CA ARG A 50 15.42 14.50 -9.15
C ARG A 50 15.59 13.72 -10.47
N CYS A 51 14.85 12.65 -10.68
CA CYS A 51 15.04 11.79 -11.84
C CYS A 51 14.46 12.40 -13.12
N LEU A 52 15.30 12.63 -14.11
CA LEU A 52 14.90 13.05 -15.46
C LEU A 52 15.01 11.94 -16.51
N MET A 53 15.53 10.75 -16.13
CA MET A 53 15.83 9.67 -17.07
C MET A 53 14.60 9.20 -17.87
N SER A 54 13.46 9.06 -17.22
CA SER A 54 12.21 8.66 -17.89
C SER A 54 11.64 9.75 -18.79
N SER A 55 11.88 11.02 -18.47
CA SER A 55 11.50 12.15 -19.34
C SER A 55 12.37 12.20 -20.57
N TYR A 56 13.68 12.06 -20.39
CA TYR A 56 14.67 12.09 -21.48
C TYR A 56 14.49 10.91 -22.45
N ALA A 57 14.38 9.69 -21.91
CA ALA A 57 14.30 8.47 -22.71
C ALA A 57 12.94 8.24 -23.41
N GLY A 58 11.87 8.91 -23.01
CA GLY A 58 10.54 8.60 -23.54
C GLY A 58 9.45 9.65 -23.26
N GLY A 59 9.81 10.88 -22.92
CA GLY A 59 8.86 11.97 -22.68
C GLY A 59 7.93 11.77 -21.48
N ARG A 60 8.22 10.79 -20.57
CA ARG A 60 7.37 10.41 -19.44
C ARG A 60 7.98 10.85 -18.12
N SER A 61 7.53 11.99 -17.58
CA SER A 61 8.07 12.52 -16.34
C SER A 61 7.76 11.63 -15.13
N GLY A 62 8.82 11.14 -14.47
CA GLY A 62 8.72 10.41 -13.20
C GLY A 62 8.17 11.27 -12.09
N ASN A 63 8.52 12.55 -12.05
CA ASN A 63 8.07 13.51 -11.03
C ASN A 63 6.58 13.90 -11.16
N ARG A 64 5.96 13.53 -12.29
CA ARG A 64 4.51 13.68 -12.54
C ARG A 64 3.77 12.34 -12.50
N GLY A 65 4.31 11.33 -11.81
CA GLY A 65 3.70 10.02 -11.67
C GLY A 65 3.68 9.16 -12.94
N ARG A 66 4.42 9.52 -14.02
CA ARG A 66 4.39 8.85 -15.33
C ARG A 66 5.66 8.06 -15.63
N CYS A 67 6.47 7.73 -14.61
CA CYS A 67 7.74 7.03 -14.77
C CYS A 67 7.57 5.70 -15.53
N ALA A 68 8.35 5.51 -16.60
CA ALA A 68 8.42 4.27 -17.37
C ALA A 68 9.42 3.25 -16.79
N GLN A 69 10.01 3.55 -15.63
CA GLN A 69 11.00 2.70 -14.95
C GLN A 69 12.21 2.32 -15.80
N PRO A 70 12.90 3.27 -16.46
CA PRO A 70 14.08 2.95 -17.27
C PRO A 70 15.19 2.28 -16.44
N CYS A 71 15.34 2.62 -15.14
CA CYS A 71 16.29 1.97 -14.25
C CYS A 71 16.07 0.44 -14.07
N ARG A 72 14.92 -0.09 -14.54
CA ARG A 72 14.60 -1.53 -14.51
C ARG A 72 14.92 -2.26 -15.82
N LYS A 73 15.57 -1.61 -16.76
CA LYS A 73 16.04 -2.23 -18.01
C LYS A 73 17.44 -2.77 -17.84
N LYS A 74 17.84 -3.68 -18.73
CA LYS A 74 19.23 -4.11 -18.85
C LYS A 74 20.07 -3.00 -19.50
N TYR A 75 21.26 -2.83 -18.97
CA TYR A 75 22.27 -1.94 -19.50
C TYR A 75 23.57 -2.71 -19.72
N GLN A 76 24.36 -2.26 -20.69
CA GLN A 76 25.68 -2.77 -20.95
C GLN A 76 26.73 -1.79 -20.40
N MET A 77 27.70 -2.31 -19.68
CA MET A 77 28.88 -1.57 -19.23
C MET A 77 30.11 -2.45 -19.43
N GLY A 78 30.91 -2.10 -20.42
CA GLY A 78 31.96 -3.01 -20.91
C GLY A 78 31.36 -4.30 -21.44
N ASP A 79 31.82 -5.44 -20.94
CA ASP A 79 31.33 -6.77 -21.31
C ASP A 79 30.14 -7.25 -20.43
N GLU A 80 29.80 -6.51 -19.40
CA GLU A 80 28.70 -6.86 -18.49
C GLU A 80 27.37 -6.33 -19.01
N TYR A 81 26.36 -7.21 -19.10
CA TYR A 81 24.98 -6.89 -19.51
C TYR A 81 23.98 -7.33 -18.44
N ALA A 82 23.57 -6.40 -17.58
CA ALA A 82 22.76 -6.67 -16.40
C ALA A 82 21.73 -5.57 -16.10
N TYR A 83 20.88 -5.81 -15.09
CA TYR A 83 19.92 -4.80 -14.57
C TYR A 83 20.62 -3.89 -13.53
N MET A 84 21.71 -3.23 -13.94
CA MET A 84 22.66 -2.53 -13.07
C MET A 84 22.05 -1.44 -12.19
N LEU A 85 20.92 -0.85 -12.61
CA LEU A 85 20.23 0.22 -11.89
C LEU A 85 18.98 -0.28 -11.15
N SER A 86 18.68 -1.59 -11.21
CA SER A 86 17.50 -2.16 -10.56
C SER A 86 17.77 -2.39 -9.08
N LEU A 87 16.96 -1.78 -8.22
CA LEU A 87 17.01 -1.98 -6.76
C LEU A 87 16.08 -3.10 -6.31
N LYS A 88 16.42 -3.75 -5.21
CA LYS A 88 15.50 -4.58 -4.42
C LYS A 88 14.34 -3.76 -3.90
N ASP A 89 13.27 -4.43 -3.48
CA ASP A 89 12.19 -3.76 -2.78
C ASP A 89 12.57 -3.53 -1.30
N MET A 90 12.10 -2.41 -0.75
CA MET A 90 12.22 -2.14 0.69
C MET A 90 11.33 -3.08 1.49
N CYS A 91 11.80 -3.54 2.64
CA CYS A 91 11.01 -4.23 3.65
C CYS A 91 11.56 -3.92 5.05
N MET A 92 10.73 -3.31 5.88
CA MET A 92 11.09 -2.87 7.23
C MET A 92 10.39 -3.69 8.32
N LEU A 93 9.90 -4.90 8.00
CA LEU A 93 9.17 -5.75 8.95
C LEU A 93 9.98 -6.07 10.22
N SER A 94 11.27 -6.39 10.05
CA SER A 94 12.17 -6.69 11.19
C SER A 94 12.46 -5.49 12.08
N ASP A 95 12.19 -4.28 11.59
CA ASP A 95 12.56 -3.03 12.26
C ASP A 95 11.34 -2.15 12.59
N VAL A 96 10.12 -2.73 12.57
CA VAL A 96 8.87 -2.00 12.87
C VAL A 96 8.95 -1.29 14.23
N GLY A 97 9.49 -1.94 15.26
CA GLY A 97 9.67 -1.32 16.57
C GLY A 97 10.57 -0.08 16.52
N LYS A 98 11.70 -0.14 15.81
CA LYS A 98 12.61 1.00 15.64
C LYS A 98 11.97 2.19 14.94
N LEU A 99 11.05 1.91 13.99
CA LEU A 99 10.29 2.95 13.28
C LEU A 99 9.29 3.63 14.23
N ILE A 100 8.59 2.85 15.05
CA ILE A 100 7.66 3.36 16.08
C ILE A 100 8.42 4.20 17.10
N ASP A 101 9.53 3.70 17.63
CA ASP A 101 10.39 4.39 18.60
C ASP A 101 11.02 5.68 18.04
N ALA A 102 11.15 5.78 16.73
CA ALA A 102 11.60 7.01 16.06
C ALA A 102 10.50 8.07 15.97
N GLY A 103 9.27 7.78 16.40
CA GLY A 103 8.14 8.68 16.37
C GLY A 103 7.48 8.81 14.99
N ILE A 104 7.59 7.76 14.16
CA ILE A 104 6.89 7.71 12.87
C ILE A 104 5.41 7.42 13.11
N ASP A 105 4.54 8.32 12.67
CA ASP A 105 3.10 8.27 12.92
C ASP A 105 2.35 7.42 11.88
N SER A 106 2.90 7.28 10.66
CA SER A 106 2.21 6.56 9.57
C SER A 106 3.19 5.76 8.71
N PHE A 107 2.83 4.51 8.41
CA PHE A 107 3.56 3.61 7.54
C PHE A 107 3.01 3.65 6.11
N LYS A 108 3.86 4.00 5.15
CA LYS A 108 3.50 4.08 3.73
C LYS A 108 3.98 2.85 2.98
N ILE A 109 3.04 2.12 2.38
CA ILE A 109 3.30 0.94 1.56
C ILE A 109 3.21 1.33 0.08
N GLU A 110 4.29 1.12 -0.68
CA GLU A 110 4.27 1.31 -2.14
C GLU A 110 3.73 0.06 -2.82
N GLY A 111 2.67 0.22 -3.62
CA GLY A 111 2.02 -0.91 -4.27
C GLY A 111 1.25 -0.56 -5.54
N ARG A 112 1.58 0.57 -6.19
CA ARG A 112 0.82 1.17 -7.30
C ARG A 112 0.44 0.19 -8.42
N MET A 113 1.32 -0.72 -8.80
CA MET A 113 1.09 -1.68 -9.90
C MET A 113 0.96 -3.11 -9.37
N LYS A 114 0.62 -3.27 -8.10
CA LYS A 114 0.51 -4.57 -7.46
C LYS A 114 -0.94 -5.05 -7.44
N LYS A 115 -1.08 -6.37 -7.32
CA LYS A 115 -2.39 -7.03 -7.19
C LYS A 115 -2.97 -6.81 -5.79
N PRO A 116 -4.30 -6.98 -5.61
CA PRO A 116 -4.95 -6.84 -4.31
C PRO A 116 -4.33 -7.71 -3.22
N GLU A 117 -3.90 -8.93 -3.56
CA GLU A 117 -3.30 -9.88 -2.62
C GLU A 117 -1.98 -9.36 -2.03
N TYR A 118 -1.19 -8.62 -2.84
CA TYR A 118 0.01 -7.95 -2.34
C TYR A 118 -0.33 -6.87 -1.31
N VAL A 119 -1.32 -6.04 -1.61
CA VAL A 119 -1.74 -4.96 -0.70
C VAL A 119 -2.28 -5.54 0.60
N ALA A 120 -3.15 -6.54 0.49
CA ALA A 120 -3.75 -7.23 1.64
C ALA A 120 -2.68 -7.90 2.52
N ALA A 121 -1.80 -8.72 1.93
CA ALA A 121 -0.75 -9.42 2.67
C ALA A 121 0.23 -8.46 3.34
N THR A 122 0.66 -7.41 2.63
CA THR A 122 1.63 -6.45 3.16
C THR A 122 1.03 -5.63 4.30
N THR A 123 -0.16 -5.09 4.10
CA THR A 123 -0.85 -4.30 5.15
C THR A 123 -1.12 -5.16 6.39
N TYR A 124 -1.57 -6.39 6.18
CA TYR A 124 -1.80 -7.34 7.27
C TYR A 124 -0.52 -7.61 8.06
N ALA A 125 0.59 -7.91 7.39
CA ALA A 125 1.87 -8.20 8.06
C ALA A 125 2.38 -7.01 8.88
N TYR A 126 2.32 -5.78 8.35
CA TYR A 126 2.73 -4.58 9.09
C TYR A 126 1.81 -4.27 10.26
N ARG A 127 0.51 -4.48 10.11
CA ARG A 127 -0.47 -4.31 11.18
C ARG A 127 -0.20 -5.30 12.33
N GLU A 128 -0.06 -6.58 12.03
CA GLU A 128 0.19 -7.61 13.03
C GLU A 128 1.49 -7.36 13.82
N LEU A 129 2.57 -6.96 13.13
CA LEU A 129 3.83 -6.64 13.80
C LEU A 129 3.75 -5.35 14.64
N ARG A 130 3.05 -4.32 14.16
CA ARG A 130 2.79 -3.10 14.93
C ARG A 130 2.02 -3.42 16.20
N ASP A 131 0.92 -4.16 16.08
CA ASP A 131 0.04 -4.50 17.21
C ASP A 131 0.78 -5.40 18.21
N ALA A 132 1.56 -6.37 17.74
CA ALA A 132 2.41 -7.21 18.57
C ALA A 132 3.49 -6.40 19.32
N TYR A 133 4.15 -5.46 18.63
CA TYR A 133 5.14 -4.57 19.26
C TYR A 133 4.50 -3.72 20.35
N LEU A 134 3.40 -3.05 20.06
CA LEU A 134 2.69 -2.17 21.01
C LEU A 134 2.12 -2.92 22.20
N SER A 135 1.77 -4.21 22.04
CA SER A 135 1.32 -5.08 23.15
C SER A 135 2.46 -5.70 23.96
N GLY A 136 3.72 -5.42 23.62
CA GLY A 136 4.89 -5.95 24.33
C GLY A 136 5.18 -7.43 24.04
N CYS A 137 4.81 -7.94 22.88
CA CYS A 137 5.06 -9.32 22.47
C CYS A 137 6.57 -9.62 22.43
N SER A 138 7.01 -10.71 23.07
CA SER A 138 8.41 -11.12 23.14
C SER A 138 8.93 -11.83 21.87
N ASP A 139 8.03 -12.34 21.03
CA ASP A 139 8.40 -13.17 19.85
C ASP A 139 8.34 -12.40 18.51
N LEU A 140 8.66 -11.11 18.52
CA LEU A 140 8.64 -10.26 17.33
C LEU A 140 9.58 -10.74 16.22
N THR A 141 10.72 -11.33 16.59
CA THR A 141 11.70 -11.81 15.62
C THR A 141 11.14 -12.94 14.76
N ASN A 142 10.58 -13.97 15.37
CA ASN A 142 9.99 -15.08 14.64
C ASN A 142 8.77 -14.64 13.82
N LEU A 143 7.96 -13.75 14.39
CA LEU A 143 6.80 -13.19 13.72
C LEU A 143 7.22 -12.41 12.47
N SER A 144 8.26 -11.58 12.55
CA SER A 144 8.78 -10.81 11.41
C SER A 144 9.34 -11.71 10.33
N VAL A 145 10.11 -12.74 10.68
CA VAL A 145 10.65 -13.74 9.73
C VAL A 145 9.51 -14.48 9.01
N ARG A 146 8.48 -14.89 9.74
CA ARG A 146 7.29 -15.55 9.17
C ARG A 146 6.62 -14.66 8.12
N TYR A 147 6.36 -13.41 8.44
CA TYR A 147 5.71 -12.48 7.50
C TYR A 147 6.63 -12.07 6.36
N GLU A 148 7.92 -11.89 6.60
CA GLU A 148 8.86 -11.61 5.52
C GLU A 148 8.90 -12.76 4.50
N ASN A 149 8.92 -14.02 4.94
CA ASN A 149 8.84 -15.19 4.07
C ASN A 149 7.52 -15.24 3.27
N MET A 150 6.39 -14.93 3.90
CA MET A 150 5.11 -14.78 3.23
C MET A 150 5.18 -13.72 2.13
N LEU A 151 5.72 -12.54 2.42
CA LEU A 151 5.83 -11.47 1.44
C LEU A 151 6.83 -11.76 0.32
N ARG A 152 7.89 -12.57 0.58
CA ARG A 152 8.81 -13.06 -0.46
C ARG A 152 8.09 -13.92 -1.50
N ASP A 153 7.15 -14.76 -1.07
CA ASP A 153 6.32 -15.57 -1.98
C ASP A 153 5.33 -14.72 -2.77
N ILE A 154 4.80 -13.65 -2.19
CA ILE A 154 3.87 -12.74 -2.88
C ILE A 154 4.59 -11.89 -3.92
N TYR A 155 5.68 -11.23 -3.53
CA TYR A 155 6.49 -10.43 -4.43
C TYR A 155 7.81 -10.01 -3.80
N ASN A 156 8.91 -10.35 -4.46
CA ASN A 156 10.22 -9.80 -4.13
C ASN A 156 11.04 -9.58 -5.42
N ARG A 157 11.93 -8.62 -5.40
CA ARG A 157 12.82 -8.28 -6.50
C ARG A 157 14.26 -8.58 -6.09
N GLY A 158 14.63 -9.87 -6.13
CA GLY A 158 15.96 -10.33 -5.70
C GLY A 158 16.17 -10.27 -4.18
N GLY A 159 15.10 -10.34 -3.40
CA GLY A 159 15.06 -10.17 -1.96
C GLY A 159 14.63 -8.77 -1.53
N PHE A 160 14.88 -8.46 -0.26
CA PHE A 160 14.52 -7.19 0.36
C PHE A 160 15.76 -6.42 0.83
N CYS A 161 15.58 -5.12 1.10
CA CYS A 161 16.56 -4.25 1.72
C CYS A 161 15.88 -3.26 2.68
N SER A 162 16.64 -2.69 3.61
CA SER A 162 16.15 -1.65 4.54
C SER A 162 16.16 -0.23 3.95
N GLY A 163 16.41 -0.08 2.66
CA GLY A 163 16.57 1.24 2.06
C GLY A 163 17.76 1.99 2.65
N TYR A 164 17.54 3.25 3.00
CA TYR A 164 18.60 4.13 3.54
C TYR A 164 18.48 4.33 5.07
N TYR A 165 17.60 3.61 5.76
CA TYR A 165 17.34 3.84 7.19
C TYR A 165 18.55 3.64 8.07
N PHE A 166 19.39 2.62 7.81
CA PHE A 166 20.49 2.22 8.71
C PHE A 166 21.86 2.28 8.08
N ALA A 167 21.95 2.18 6.78
CA ALA A 167 23.23 2.14 6.09
C ALA A 167 23.17 2.96 4.81
N GLY A 168 24.35 3.39 4.37
CA GLY A 168 24.50 3.99 3.06
C GLY A 168 24.09 3.02 1.94
N ASN A 169 23.82 3.56 0.81
CA ASN A 169 23.58 2.87 -0.44
C ASN A 169 24.79 2.01 -0.83
N GLY A 170 24.55 0.75 -1.08
CA GLY A 170 25.59 -0.18 -1.49
C GLY A 170 25.07 -1.20 -2.50
N ARG A 171 26.01 -2.01 -3.02
CA ARG A 171 25.68 -3.06 -4.00
C ARG A 171 24.63 -4.06 -3.48
N GLN A 172 24.52 -4.23 -2.18
CA GLN A 172 23.49 -5.09 -1.55
C GLN A 172 22.06 -4.64 -1.82
N MET A 173 21.84 -3.38 -2.19
CA MET A 173 20.51 -2.87 -2.58
C MET A 173 20.13 -3.23 -4.02
N LEU A 174 21.08 -3.70 -4.85
CA LEU A 174 20.86 -3.99 -6.27
C LEU A 174 20.16 -5.35 -6.46
N ALA A 175 19.28 -5.39 -7.46
CA ALA A 175 18.64 -6.58 -8.01
C ALA A 175 19.08 -6.74 -9.48
N ASP A 176 20.36 -6.97 -9.68
CA ASP A 176 21.06 -6.95 -10.98
C ASP A 176 20.66 -8.10 -11.91
N LYS A 177 20.14 -9.19 -11.36
CA LYS A 177 19.77 -10.39 -12.11
C LYS A 177 18.39 -10.30 -12.75
N ARG A 178 17.43 -9.67 -12.08
CA ARG A 178 16.03 -9.67 -12.49
C ARG A 178 15.27 -8.41 -12.01
N PRO A 179 14.50 -7.71 -12.90
CA PRO A 179 13.82 -6.48 -12.53
C PRO A 179 12.42 -6.73 -11.96
N ASN A 180 11.92 -7.96 -12.07
CA ASN A 180 10.57 -8.38 -11.69
C ASN A 180 10.61 -9.32 -10.48
N HIS A 181 9.45 -9.91 -10.18
CA HIS A 181 9.33 -10.92 -9.14
C HIS A 181 10.33 -12.07 -9.37
N THR A 182 11.18 -12.29 -8.38
CA THR A 182 12.21 -13.32 -8.45
C THR A 182 11.68 -14.68 -8.04
N GLY A 183 10.58 -14.74 -7.30
CA GLY A 183 10.09 -15.97 -6.69
C GLY A 183 10.95 -16.42 -5.51
N VAL A 184 10.59 -17.56 -4.95
CA VAL A 184 11.30 -18.21 -3.85
C VAL A 184 11.91 -19.51 -4.37
N LYS A 185 13.21 -19.73 -4.12
CA LYS A 185 13.88 -20.96 -4.48
C LYS A 185 13.27 -22.13 -3.68
N ILE A 186 12.77 -23.15 -4.37
CA ILE A 186 12.09 -24.29 -3.78
C ILE A 186 12.74 -25.64 -4.06
N GLY A 187 13.79 -25.67 -4.87
CA GLY A 187 14.47 -26.92 -5.18
C GLY A 187 15.40 -26.85 -6.38
N LYS A 188 15.74 -28.03 -6.87
CA LYS A 188 16.58 -28.22 -8.07
C LYS A 188 16.12 -29.43 -8.87
N VAL A 189 16.33 -29.39 -10.17
CA VAL A 189 16.12 -30.53 -11.08
C VAL A 189 17.13 -31.62 -10.80
N THR A 190 16.67 -32.85 -10.54
CA THR A 190 17.50 -34.05 -10.29
C THR A 190 17.53 -35.01 -11.46
N LYS A 191 16.44 -35.13 -12.21
CA LYS A 191 16.33 -36.02 -13.35
C LYS A 191 15.40 -35.45 -14.43
N ILE A 192 15.65 -35.80 -15.67
CA ILE A 192 14.78 -35.49 -16.81
C ILE A 192 14.43 -36.82 -17.47
N ASP A 193 13.15 -37.19 -17.43
CA ASP A 193 12.59 -38.40 -18.00
C ASP A 193 11.30 -38.04 -18.75
N LYS A 194 11.49 -37.63 -20.01
CA LYS A 194 10.41 -37.06 -20.82
C LYS A 194 9.19 -37.96 -20.85
N PRO A 195 7.98 -37.48 -20.60
CA PRO A 195 7.60 -36.06 -20.53
C PRO A 195 7.68 -35.43 -19.13
N PHE A 196 8.43 -35.97 -18.20
CA PHE A 196 8.52 -35.51 -16.82
C PHE A 196 9.89 -34.95 -16.47
N VAL A 197 9.87 -34.04 -15.46
CA VAL A 197 11.06 -33.50 -14.79
C VAL A 197 10.93 -33.81 -13.30
N GLU A 198 11.96 -34.42 -12.73
CA GLU A 198 12.03 -34.70 -11.31
C GLU A 198 12.73 -33.52 -10.60
N ILE A 199 12.12 -33.06 -9.53
CA ILE A 199 12.57 -31.91 -8.73
C ILE A 199 12.75 -32.36 -7.29
N LYS A 200 13.96 -32.24 -6.74
CA LYS A 200 14.22 -32.37 -5.30
C LYS A 200 13.84 -31.06 -4.62
N LEU A 201 12.86 -31.14 -3.74
CA LEU A 201 12.32 -29.98 -3.03
C LEU A 201 13.20 -29.56 -1.85
N SER A 202 13.25 -28.27 -1.56
CA SER A 202 13.79 -27.67 -0.33
C SER A 202 12.73 -26.89 0.47
N SER A 203 11.49 -26.90 -0.01
CA SER A 203 10.34 -26.26 0.64
C SER A 203 9.08 -26.99 0.24
N ASP A 204 8.03 -26.90 1.04
CA ASP A 204 6.72 -27.42 0.72
C ASP A 204 6.14 -26.78 -0.53
N VAL A 205 5.40 -27.57 -1.29
CA VAL A 205 4.71 -27.12 -2.50
C VAL A 205 3.28 -27.65 -2.52
N HIS A 206 2.41 -26.93 -3.23
CA HIS A 206 1.00 -27.25 -3.30
C HIS A 206 0.50 -27.29 -4.75
N SER A 207 -0.55 -28.07 -4.95
CA SER A 207 -1.22 -28.13 -6.25
C SER A 207 -1.70 -26.74 -6.68
N GLY A 208 -1.41 -26.40 -7.94
CA GLY A 208 -1.67 -25.06 -8.49
C GLY A 208 -0.54 -24.05 -8.29
N ASP A 209 0.53 -24.40 -7.56
CA ASP A 209 1.73 -23.57 -7.51
C ASP A 209 2.35 -23.47 -8.92
N VAL A 210 2.94 -22.32 -9.22
CA VAL A 210 3.67 -22.11 -10.48
C VAL A 210 5.16 -22.03 -10.20
N PHE A 211 5.92 -22.86 -10.92
CA PHE A 211 7.37 -22.95 -10.82
C PHE A 211 8.03 -22.43 -12.08
N GLU A 212 9.19 -21.87 -11.91
CA GLU A 212 10.08 -21.46 -12.97
C GLU A 212 11.43 -22.17 -12.82
N ILE A 213 11.74 -23.05 -13.78
CA ILE A 213 13.03 -23.73 -13.87
C ILE A 213 13.98 -22.81 -14.66
N ARG A 214 15.09 -22.41 -14.06
CA ARG A 214 16.05 -21.44 -14.63
C ARG A 214 17.33 -22.13 -15.07
N GLY A 215 17.52 -22.16 -16.37
CA GLY A 215 18.73 -22.63 -17.02
C GLY A 215 19.56 -21.49 -17.63
N ARG A 216 20.72 -21.84 -18.17
CA ARG A 216 21.60 -20.88 -18.86
C ARG A 216 20.99 -20.35 -20.17
N GLN A 217 20.18 -21.17 -20.84
CA GLN A 217 19.60 -20.86 -22.15
C GLN A 217 18.20 -20.25 -22.05
N GLY A 218 17.62 -20.16 -20.86
CA GLY A 218 16.28 -19.62 -20.66
C GLY A 218 15.57 -20.16 -19.43
N GLU A 219 14.31 -19.84 -19.34
CA GLU A 219 13.44 -20.15 -18.22
C GLU A 219 12.22 -20.93 -18.71
N VAL A 220 11.77 -21.90 -17.92
CA VAL A 220 10.58 -22.72 -18.23
C VAL A 220 9.62 -22.67 -17.08
N GLU A 221 8.40 -22.19 -17.34
CA GLU A 221 7.31 -22.17 -16.38
C GLU A 221 6.54 -23.49 -16.40
N ILE A 222 6.27 -24.06 -15.23
CA ILE A 222 5.55 -25.33 -15.01
C ILE A 222 4.57 -25.15 -13.85
N THR A 223 3.36 -25.69 -13.99
CA THR A 223 2.37 -25.73 -12.90
C THR A 223 2.52 -27.06 -12.13
N CYS A 224 2.59 -26.97 -10.80
CA CYS A 224 2.60 -28.12 -9.91
C CYS A 224 1.20 -28.75 -9.83
N GLY A 225 1.10 -30.05 -9.99
CA GLY A 225 -0.16 -30.78 -9.90
C GLY A 225 -0.34 -31.56 -8.59
N VAL A 226 0.61 -31.48 -7.65
CA VAL A 226 0.63 -32.31 -6.43
C VAL A 226 0.98 -31.48 -5.21
N ASP A 227 0.56 -31.96 -4.04
CA ASP A 227 1.05 -31.48 -2.75
C ASP A 227 2.26 -32.32 -2.32
N ALA A 228 3.32 -31.68 -1.85
CA ALA A 228 4.49 -32.35 -1.33
C ALA A 228 5.23 -31.51 -0.30
N ILE A 229 5.84 -32.17 0.68
CA ILE A 229 6.65 -31.53 1.71
C ILE A 229 8.12 -31.41 1.27
N ALA A 230 8.86 -30.54 1.95
CA ALA A 230 10.30 -30.40 1.78
C ALA A 230 11.02 -31.73 1.84
N ASP A 231 12.19 -31.79 1.23
CA ASP A 231 13.07 -32.98 1.11
C ASP A 231 12.54 -34.16 0.28
N LYS A 232 11.34 -34.07 -0.27
CA LYS A 232 10.81 -35.05 -1.23
C LYS A 232 11.23 -34.71 -2.66
N CYS A 233 11.18 -35.73 -3.52
CA CYS A 233 11.24 -35.56 -4.96
C CYS A 233 9.82 -35.59 -5.53
N ILE A 234 9.53 -34.67 -6.43
CA ILE A 234 8.28 -34.66 -7.19
C ILE A 234 8.56 -34.80 -8.68
N SER A 235 7.64 -35.44 -9.39
CA SER A 235 7.66 -35.55 -10.84
C SER A 235 6.59 -34.63 -11.42
N VAL A 236 6.98 -33.65 -12.22
CA VAL A 236 6.07 -32.71 -12.87
C VAL A 236 6.16 -32.82 -14.37
N LYS A 237 5.04 -32.62 -15.07
CA LYS A 237 5.03 -32.66 -16.53
C LYS A 237 5.82 -31.48 -17.09
N GLY A 238 6.91 -31.74 -17.79
CA GLY A 238 7.78 -30.76 -18.38
C GLY A 238 7.34 -30.28 -19.77
N LYS A 239 7.88 -29.15 -20.17
CA LYS A 239 7.82 -28.61 -21.53
C LYS A 239 9.17 -27.96 -21.87
N SER A 240 9.43 -27.70 -23.14
CA SER A 240 10.67 -27.00 -23.57
C SER A 240 11.95 -27.61 -22.98
N PHE A 241 12.08 -28.94 -23.05
CA PHE A 241 13.17 -29.71 -22.42
C PHE A 241 14.58 -29.27 -22.87
N GLN A 242 14.70 -28.64 -24.03
CA GLN A 242 15.97 -28.07 -24.52
C GLN A 242 16.52 -26.95 -23.62
N LEU A 243 15.66 -26.33 -22.81
CA LEU A 243 16.03 -25.26 -21.88
C LEU A 243 16.28 -25.77 -20.47
N ILE A 244 16.00 -27.07 -20.20
CA ILE A 244 16.09 -27.66 -18.85
C ILE A 244 17.31 -28.59 -18.81
N SER A 245 18.09 -28.48 -17.74
CA SER A 245 19.21 -29.36 -17.43
C SER A 245 19.16 -29.80 -15.98
N VAL A 246 19.71 -30.99 -15.69
CA VAL A 246 19.92 -31.46 -14.31
C VAL A 246 20.77 -30.42 -13.56
N GLY A 247 20.40 -30.13 -12.32
CA GLY A 247 21.02 -29.10 -11.50
C GLY A 247 20.40 -27.71 -11.64
N ASN A 248 19.52 -27.46 -12.62
CA ASN A 248 18.83 -26.17 -12.73
C ASN A 248 18.03 -25.88 -11.46
N GLN A 249 18.07 -24.62 -11.04
CA GLN A 249 17.34 -24.14 -9.87
C GLN A 249 15.86 -23.94 -10.21
N VAL A 250 15.00 -24.30 -9.26
CA VAL A 250 13.55 -24.17 -9.39
C VAL A 250 13.06 -23.11 -8.40
N TYR A 251 12.28 -22.16 -8.91
CA TYR A 251 11.73 -21.06 -8.14
C TYR A 251 10.21 -21.10 -8.21
N ARG A 252 9.53 -20.99 -7.06
CA ARG A 252 8.08 -20.75 -7.01
C ARG A 252 7.83 -19.28 -7.29
N THR A 253 7.08 -18.98 -8.34
CA THR A 253 6.67 -17.63 -8.75
C THR A 253 5.22 -17.34 -8.41
N ARG A 254 4.46 -18.36 -8.04
CA ARG A 254 3.08 -18.25 -7.53
C ARG A 254 2.83 -19.35 -6.50
N ASN A 255 2.49 -18.93 -5.29
CA ASN A 255 2.06 -19.81 -4.20
C ASN A 255 0.53 -19.84 -4.16
N ASN A 256 -0.07 -20.87 -4.74
CA ASN A 256 -1.52 -20.94 -4.90
C ASN A 256 -2.27 -21.04 -3.57
N ARG A 257 -1.75 -21.85 -2.64
CA ARG A 257 -2.34 -22.01 -1.30
C ARG A 257 -2.31 -20.67 -0.55
N LEU A 258 -1.17 -19.99 -0.53
CA LEU A 258 -1.01 -18.69 0.12
C LEU A 258 -1.97 -17.63 -0.45
N LEU A 259 -2.12 -17.59 -1.77
CA LEU A 259 -3.05 -16.64 -2.42
C LEU A 259 -4.50 -16.93 -2.02
N ASN A 260 -4.91 -18.19 -1.96
CA ASN A 260 -6.24 -18.59 -1.52
C ASN A 260 -6.48 -18.26 -0.05
N ASP A 261 -5.46 -18.46 0.80
CA ASP A 261 -5.53 -18.12 2.23
C ASP A 261 -5.66 -16.60 2.43
N ILE A 262 -4.92 -15.79 1.68
CA ILE A 262 -5.04 -14.32 1.70
C ILE A 262 -6.43 -13.89 1.22
N GLN A 263 -6.91 -14.46 0.12
CA GLN A 263 -8.24 -14.14 -0.39
C GLN A 263 -9.30 -14.40 0.68
N LYS A 264 -9.34 -15.63 1.21
CA LYS A 264 -10.36 -16.06 2.15
C LYS A 264 -10.27 -15.36 3.52
N ASN A 265 -9.05 -15.26 4.08
CA ASN A 265 -8.88 -14.85 5.48
C ASN A 265 -8.65 -13.34 5.65
N ILE A 266 -8.24 -12.63 4.61
CA ILE A 266 -7.94 -11.20 4.67
C ILE A 266 -8.87 -10.41 3.76
N ILE A 267 -8.91 -10.71 2.46
CA ILE A 267 -9.68 -9.92 1.48
C ILE A 267 -11.18 -10.11 1.67
N ASP A 268 -11.64 -11.36 1.77
CA ASP A 268 -13.07 -11.65 1.94
C ASP A 268 -13.54 -11.41 3.38
N ASN A 269 -12.63 -11.42 4.34
CA ASN A 269 -12.88 -11.19 5.76
C ASN A 269 -12.51 -9.76 6.19
N TYR A 270 -12.85 -8.77 5.38
CA TYR A 270 -12.61 -7.37 5.72
C TYR A 270 -13.50 -6.92 6.89
N ARG A 271 -12.99 -5.96 7.68
CA ARG A 271 -13.71 -5.37 8.81
C ARG A 271 -14.99 -4.70 8.32
N LYS A 272 -16.10 -5.13 8.87
CA LYS A 272 -17.40 -4.53 8.63
C LYS A 272 -17.74 -3.47 9.68
N ILE A 273 -18.67 -2.62 9.34
CA ILE A 273 -19.24 -1.64 10.26
C ILE A 273 -20.40 -2.32 10.98
N ASN A 274 -20.30 -2.43 12.31
CA ASN A 274 -21.32 -3.05 13.13
C ASN A 274 -22.53 -2.11 13.29
N LEU A 275 -23.71 -2.68 13.09
CA LEU A 275 -24.98 -1.99 13.21
C LEU A 275 -25.86 -2.68 14.25
N ARG A 276 -26.69 -1.88 14.94
CA ARG A 276 -27.88 -2.31 15.65
C ARG A 276 -29.09 -2.10 14.75
N ALA A 277 -30.01 -3.04 14.71
CA ALA A 277 -31.27 -2.94 14.01
C ALA A 277 -32.45 -3.00 15.00
N GLU A 278 -33.40 -2.10 14.87
CA GLU A 278 -34.65 -2.09 15.63
C GLU A 278 -35.81 -2.26 14.65
N LEU A 279 -36.55 -3.37 14.76
CA LEU A 279 -37.66 -3.70 13.91
C LEU A 279 -38.97 -3.58 14.70
N THR A 280 -39.86 -2.74 14.25
CA THR A 280 -41.24 -2.64 14.81
C THR A 280 -42.25 -3.05 13.76
N ALA A 281 -43.09 -4.04 14.08
CA ALA A 281 -44.16 -4.53 13.20
C ALA A 281 -45.41 -4.84 14.01
N LYS A 282 -46.38 -3.92 13.98
CA LYS A 282 -47.63 -3.97 14.73
C LYS A 282 -48.83 -4.03 13.78
N ILE A 283 -49.83 -4.86 14.07
CA ILE A 283 -51.04 -4.98 13.25
C ILE A 283 -51.77 -3.62 13.20
N GLY A 284 -52.14 -3.21 11.98
CA GLY A 284 -52.76 -1.90 11.70
C GLY A 284 -51.79 -0.73 11.70
N LYS A 285 -50.45 -0.97 11.80
CA LYS A 285 -49.43 0.07 11.70
C LYS A 285 -48.44 -0.23 10.60
N LYS A 286 -47.78 0.81 10.11
CA LYS A 286 -46.68 0.64 9.16
C LYS A 286 -45.49 0.02 9.84
N MET A 287 -44.86 -0.98 9.20
CA MET A 287 -43.62 -1.58 9.65
C MET A 287 -42.51 -0.54 9.65
N MET A 288 -41.62 -0.54 10.66
CA MET A 288 -40.49 0.36 10.79
C MET A 288 -39.22 -0.42 11.02
N LEU A 289 -38.16 -0.01 10.34
CA LEU A 289 -36.79 -0.54 10.55
C LEU A 289 -35.85 0.63 10.77
N LYS A 290 -35.30 0.72 11.98
CA LYS A 290 -34.26 1.67 12.34
C LYS A 290 -32.92 0.93 12.34
N LEU A 291 -31.89 1.52 11.73
CA LEU A 291 -30.49 1.09 11.85
C LEU A 291 -29.69 2.18 12.55
N SER A 292 -28.81 1.76 13.46
CA SER A 292 -27.87 2.62 14.17
C SER A 292 -26.46 2.06 14.07
N SER A 293 -25.45 2.88 13.72
CA SER A 293 -24.06 2.46 13.77
C SER A 293 -23.57 2.33 15.21
N LEU A 294 -22.72 1.33 15.48
CA LEU A 294 -22.08 1.15 16.79
C LEU A 294 -20.73 1.85 16.79
N GLY A 295 -20.43 2.66 17.83
CA GLY A 295 -19.18 3.40 17.97
C GLY A 295 -19.39 4.74 18.67
N GLU A 296 -18.34 5.56 18.73
CA GLU A 296 -18.37 6.88 19.40
C GLU A 296 -19.32 7.86 18.71
N ASP A 297 -19.43 7.73 17.40
CA ASP A 297 -20.23 8.61 16.54
C ASP A 297 -21.38 7.85 15.90
N ILE A 298 -22.55 7.90 16.50
CA ILE A 298 -23.74 7.17 16.06
C ILE A 298 -24.40 7.86 14.86
N CYS A 299 -24.52 7.12 13.75
CA CYS A 299 -25.41 7.49 12.64
C CYS A 299 -26.65 6.60 12.67
N GLU A 300 -27.81 7.19 12.43
CA GLU A 300 -29.09 6.49 12.45
C GLU A 300 -29.90 6.80 11.21
N ASN A 301 -30.66 5.80 10.75
CA ASN A 301 -31.72 6.00 9.74
C ASN A 301 -32.95 5.18 10.08
N LEU A 302 -34.11 5.61 9.57
CA LEU A 302 -35.39 4.97 9.76
C LEU A 302 -36.05 4.76 8.40
N VAL A 303 -36.38 3.51 8.07
CA VAL A 303 -37.15 3.16 6.88
C VAL A 303 -38.56 2.70 7.29
N ILE A 304 -39.56 3.26 6.62
CA ILE A 304 -40.97 2.94 6.84
C ILE A 304 -41.43 2.01 5.71
N GLY A 305 -41.96 0.88 6.09
CA GLY A 305 -42.49 -0.15 5.18
C GLY A 305 -44.00 -0.14 5.02
N PRO A 306 -44.56 -1.20 4.45
CA PRO A 306 -46.02 -1.35 4.31
C PRO A 306 -46.72 -1.52 5.66
N GLU A 307 -48.02 -1.35 5.66
CA GLU A 307 -48.87 -1.65 6.80
C GLU A 307 -48.91 -3.16 7.09
N CYS A 308 -48.78 -3.49 8.37
CA CYS A 308 -48.92 -4.86 8.87
C CYS A 308 -50.40 -5.20 9.05
N VAL A 309 -50.84 -6.29 8.45
CA VAL A 309 -52.24 -6.75 8.58
C VAL A 309 -52.32 -8.05 9.37
N SER A 310 -53.50 -8.38 9.88
CA SER A 310 -53.74 -9.68 10.50
C SER A 310 -53.64 -10.80 9.44
N ALA A 311 -52.99 -11.91 9.76
CA ALA A 311 -52.82 -13.03 8.84
C ALA A 311 -54.13 -13.77 8.63
N ALA A 312 -54.54 -13.92 7.37
CA ALA A 312 -55.72 -14.73 7.04
C ALA A 312 -55.45 -16.24 7.12
N ASN A 313 -54.25 -16.69 6.82
CA ASN A 313 -53.90 -18.10 6.79
C ASN A 313 -52.61 -18.38 7.59
N LYS A 314 -51.43 -17.98 7.05
CA LYS A 314 -50.14 -18.26 7.66
C LYS A 314 -49.46 -16.98 8.09
N PRO A 315 -49.32 -16.74 9.41
CA PRO A 315 -48.60 -15.58 9.91
C PRO A 315 -47.10 -15.65 9.60
N VAL A 316 -46.48 -14.50 9.52
CA VAL A 316 -45.00 -14.38 9.47
C VAL A 316 -44.51 -14.34 10.90
N THR A 317 -43.54 -15.21 11.21
CA THR A 317 -42.91 -15.24 12.55
C THR A 317 -41.81 -14.20 12.67
N GLU A 318 -41.60 -13.75 13.92
CA GLU A 318 -40.47 -12.88 14.24
C GLU A 318 -39.17 -13.45 13.75
N GLU A 319 -38.87 -14.73 13.99
CA GLU A 319 -37.66 -15.42 13.54
C GLU A 319 -37.45 -15.33 12.03
N GLN A 320 -38.52 -15.47 11.24
CA GLN A 320 -38.49 -15.32 9.79
C GLN A 320 -38.07 -13.91 9.38
N MET A 321 -38.62 -12.89 10.05
CA MET A 321 -38.26 -11.49 9.79
C MET A 321 -36.79 -11.21 10.17
N LEU A 322 -36.40 -11.60 11.38
CA LEU A 322 -35.03 -11.43 11.88
C LEU A 322 -34.00 -12.11 10.98
N SER A 323 -34.30 -13.33 10.49
CA SER A 323 -33.42 -14.05 9.57
C SER A 323 -33.20 -13.30 8.24
N LYS A 324 -34.15 -12.42 7.84
CA LYS A 324 -34.00 -11.57 6.65
C LYS A 324 -33.25 -10.27 6.95
N ILE A 325 -33.56 -9.64 8.09
CA ILE A 325 -32.89 -8.40 8.50
C ILE A 325 -31.38 -8.61 8.69
N LYS A 326 -30.95 -9.70 9.32
CA LYS A 326 -29.53 -10.04 9.56
C LYS A 326 -28.71 -10.28 8.28
N LYS A 327 -29.32 -10.36 7.09
CA LYS A 327 -28.60 -10.60 5.85
C LYS A 327 -27.95 -9.32 5.30
N THR A 328 -26.64 -9.19 5.45
CA THR A 328 -25.85 -8.03 4.99
C THR A 328 -24.86 -8.33 3.87
N GLY A 329 -24.93 -9.53 3.28
CA GLY A 329 -24.00 -9.96 2.23
C GLY A 329 -23.88 -8.95 1.08
N GLY A 330 -22.65 -8.68 0.62
CA GLY A 330 -22.36 -7.69 -0.42
C GLY A 330 -22.40 -6.24 0.05
N THR A 331 -22.50 -5.98 1.37
CA THR A 331 -22.47 -4.64 1.97
C THR A 331 -21.30 -4.51 2.95
N PRO A 332 -20.85 -3.29 3.27
CA PRO A 332 -19.79 -3.07 4.27
C PRO A 332 -20.28 -3.21 5.72
N PHE A 333 -21.49 -3.72 5.92
CA PHE A 333 -22.14 -3.77 7.23
C PHE A 333 -22.27 -5.18 7.78
N GLU A 334 -22.37 -5.26 9.11
CA GLU A 334 -22.77 -6.43 9.87
C GLU A 334 -23.77 -6.02 10.94
N ILE A 335 -24.92 -6.68 11.00
CA ILE A 335 -25.91 -6.43 12.04
C ILE A 335 -25.59 -7.34 13.21
N GLU A 336 -25.02 -6.75 14.26
CA GLU A 336 -24.57 -7.44 15.46
C GLU A 336 -25.73 -7.67 16.43
N GLU A 337 -26.58 -6.66 16.60
CA GLU A 337 -27.71 -6.68 17.52
C GLU A 337 -29.02 -6.38 16.79
N VAL A 338 -30.07 -7.15 17.10
CA VAL A 338 -31.39 -6.89 16.57
C VAL A 338 -32.37 -6.89 17.72
N ILE A 339 -33.09 -5.79 17.86
CA ILE A 339 -34.24 -5.64 18.77
C ILE A 339 -35.51 -5.71 17.93
N ALA A 340 -36.43 -6.55 18.29
CA ALA A 340 -37.69 -6.72 17.56
C ALA A 340 -38.88 -6.53 18.49
N ASP A 341 -39.87 -5.81 18.00
CA ASP A 341 -41.17 -5.65 18.61
C ASP A 341 -42.23 -5.98 17.55
N VAL A 342 -42.61 -7.26 17.52
CA VAL A 342 -43.44 -7.86 16.47
C VAL A 342 -44.69 -8.47 17.09
N ASP A 343 -45.85 -8.15 16.56
CA ASP A 343 -47.11 -8.76 17.01
C ASP A 343 -47.29 -10.19 16.50
N ASP A 344 -47.85 -11.05 17.31
CA ASP A 344 -48.25 -12.40 16.89
C ASP A 344 -49.42 -12.35 15.89
N GLY A 345 -49.39 -13.30 14.96
CA GLY A 345 -50.48 -13.42 13.97
C GLY A 345 -50.46 -12.37 12.85
N LEU A 346 -49.40 -11.58 12.73
CA LEU A 346 -49.29 -10.59 11.65
C LEU A 346 -48.92 -11.22 10.29
N PHE A 347 -49.28 -10.52 9.22
CA PHE A 347 -48.83 -10.81 7.87
C PHE A 347 -48.21 -9.55 7.23
N VAL A 348 -47.00 -9.72 6.67
CA VAL A 348 -46.35 -8.81 5.73
C VAL A 348 -45.67 -9.62 4.65
N PRO A 349 -45.59 -9.14 3.38
CA PRO A 349 -44.82 -9.83 2.36
C PRO A 349 -43.33 -9.86 2.72
N ILE A 350 -42.73 -11.04 2.76
CA ILE A 350 -41.30 -11.19 3.03
C ILE A 350 -40.42 -10.39 2.05
N GLY A 351 -40.91 -10.18 0.82
CA GLY A 351 -40.30 -9.28 -0.15
C GLY A 351 -40.17 -7.83 0.34
N ALA A 352 -41.19 -7.35 1.09
CA ALA A 352 -41.17 -6.01 1.67
C ALA A 352 -40.10 -5.87 2.77
N VAL A 353 -39.96 -6.87 3.64
CA VAL A 353 -38.89 -6.92 4.66
C VAL A 353 -37.51 -6.85 4.00
N ASN A 354 -37.27 -7.62 2.92
CA ASN A 354 -36.04 -7.59 2.18
C ASN A 354 -35.74 -6.23 1.49
N ASN A 355 -36.77 -5.58 0.98
CA ASN A 355 -36.66 -4.26 0.36
C ASN A 355 -36.33 -3.18 1.40
N MET A 356 -37.01 -3.17 2.55
CA MET A 356 -36.72 -2.26 3.65
C MET A 356 -35.25 -2.41 4.13
N ARG A 357 -34.80 -3.64 4.34
CA ARG A 357 -33.41 -3.90 4.71
C ARG A 357 -32.43 -3.30 3.68
N ARG A 358 -32.63 -3.56 2.38
CA ARG A 358 -31.76 -3.03 1.32
C ARG A 358 -31.76 -1.51 1.32
N GLN A 359 -32.92 -0.90 1.44
CA GLN A 359 -33.07 0.55 1.51
C GLN A 359 -32.36 1.11 2.74
N ALA A 360 -32.57 0.52 3.92
CA ALA A 360 -31.97 0.98 5.16
C ALA A 360 -30.43 0.89 5.12
N LEU A 361 -29.86 -0.21 4.58
CA LEU A 361 -28.42 -0.35 4.43
C LEU A 361 -27.83 0.64 3.41
N GLU A 362 -28.54 0.92 2.31
CA GLU A 362 -28.08 1.90 1.31
C GLU A 362 -28.16 3.35 1.84
N GLU A 363 -29.21 3.69 2.57
CA GLU A 363 -29.33 4.99 3.23
C GLU A 363 -28.26 5.17 4.31
N MET A 364 -28.01 4.14 5.14
CA MET A 364 -26.92 4.15 6.12
C MET A 364 -25.57 4.38 5.45
N ARG A 365 -25.31 3.73 4.32
CA ARG A 365 -24.10 3.93 3.53
C ARG A 365 -23.94 5.38 3.08
N LYS A 366 -25.02 6.00 2.59
CA LYS A 366 -25.03 7.40 2.17
C LYS A 366 -24.75 8.34 3.34
N LEU A 367 -25.43 8.14 4.47
CA LEU A 367 -25.23 8.95 5.68
C LEU A 367 -23.79 8.93 6.16
N LEU A 368 -23.16 7.75 6.22
CA LEU A 368 -21.77 7.60 6.64
C LEU A 368 -20.80 8.24 5.64
N ILE A 369 -21.10 8.22 4.35
CA ILE A 369 -20.29 8.91 3.32
C ILE A 369 -20.45 10.43 3.44
N ASP A 370 -21.68 10.92 3.52
CA ASP A 370 -21.98 12.36 3.54
C ASP A 370 -21.47 13.03 4.81
N ARG A 371 -21.45 12.34 5.92
CA ARG A 371 -20.86 12.81 7.17
C ARG A 371 -19.37 13.16 7.03
N ASN A 372 -18.62 12.41 6.22
CA ASN A 372 -17.19 12.65 5.97
C ASN A 372 -16.93 13.60 4.79
N ARG A 373 -18.00 14.11 4.16
CA ARG A 373 -17.88 15.03 3.03
C ARG A 373 -17.68 16.45 3.55
N ARG A 374 -16.55 17.07 3.27
CA ARG A 374 -16.31 18.48 3.55
C ARG A 374 -17.09 19.36 2.58
N THR A 375 -17.71 20.38 3.08
CA THR A 375 -18.35 21.45 2.29
C THR A 375 -17.44 22.68 2.21
N LEU A 376 -17.66 23.56 1.22
CA LEU A 376 -16.91 24.83 1.13
C LEU A 376 -17.13 25.72 2.35
N THR A 377 -18.28 25.61 3.01
CA THR A 377 -18.60 26.32 4.26
C THR A 377 -17.76 25.83 5.44
N ASP A 378 -17.48 24.52 5.51
CA ASP A 378 -16.62 23.94 6.55
C ASP A 378 -15.18 24.44 6.40
N ILE A 379 -14.70 24.59 5.16
CA ILE A 379 -13.37 25.14 4.86
C ILE A 379 -13.29 26.60 5.26
N ALA A 380 -14.34 27.39 5.03
CA ALA A 380 -14.38 28.82 5.38
C ALA A 380 -14.52 29.08 6.90
N SER A 381 -15.04 28.12 7.68
CA SER A 381 -15.12 28.25 9.15
C SER A 381 -13.79 27.94 9.83
N ASP A 382 -13.00 27.02 9.28
CA ASP A 382 -11.65 26.70 9.77
C ASP A 382 -10.64 27.85 9.52
N GLU A 383 -10.91 28.73 8.53
CA GLU A 383 -10.07 29.91 8.26
C GLU A 383 -10.23 31.04 9.28
N LYS A 384 -11.20 30.97 10.21
CA LYS A 384 -11.49 32.07 11.16
C LYS A 384 -10.71 32.01 12.47
N GLU A 385 -9.97 30.96 12.79
CA GLU A 385 -9.28 30.86 14.07
C GLU A 385 -7.75 30.82 14.04
N GLU A 386 -7.11 30.69 12.88
CA GLU A 386 -5.66 30.89 12.79
C GLU A 386 -5.30 31.84 11.65
N THR A 387 -5.43 33.13 11.87
CA THR A 387 -4.56 34.09 11.16
C THR A 387 -3.14 33.72 11.54
N CYS A 388 -2.43 33.04 10.64
CA CYS A 388 -0.98 32.94 10.70
C CYS A 388 -0.43 34.37 10.71
N VAL A 389 -0.21 34.92 11.88
CA VAL A 389 0.54 36.15 12.05
C VAL A 389 1.99 35.77 11.74
N VAL A 390 2.31 35.77 10.45
CA VAL A 390 3.71 35.89 10.05
C VAL A 390 4.14 37.23 10.65
N SER A 391 4.98 37.16 11.66
CA SER A 391 5.49 38.39 12.27
C SER A 391 6.04 39.29 11.17
N GLN A 392 5.71 40.56 11.20
CA GLN A 392 6.16 41.57 10.23
C GLN A 392 7.68 41.52 10.00
N ASP A 393 8.44 41.17 11.04
CA ASP A 393 9.90 40.96 11.00
C ASP A 393 10.32 39.78 10.10
N ALA A 394 9.48 38.72 9.95
CA ALA A 394 9.78 37.62 9.04
C ALA A 394 9.42 37.95 7.59
N GLN A 395 8.41 38.78 7.36
CA GLN A 395 8.08 39.31 6.04
C GLN A 395 9.14 40.27 5.54
N ASP A 396 9.63 41.17 6.39
CA ASP A 396 10.64 42.15 6.00
C ASP A 396 12.01 41.55 5.73
N LYS A 397 12.41 40.48 6.46
CA LYS A 397 13.67 39.76 6.18
C LYS A 397 13.61 38.89 4.93
N PHE A 398 12.45 38.39 4.54
CA PHE A 398 12.31 37.55 3.34
C PHE A 398 12.15 38.39 2.05
N VAL A 399 11.59 39.58 2.18
CA VAL A 399 11.29 40.48 1.04
C VAL A 399 12.47 41.38 0.68
N THR A 400 13.33 41.74 1.64
CA THR A 400 14.41 42.69 1.36
C THR A 400 15.68 42.10 0.76
N ASP A 401 15.93 40.78 0.92
CA ASP A 401 17.19 40.20 0.44
C ASP A 401 17.14 39.56 -0.95
N ASN A 402 15.99 39.39 -1.60
CA ASN A 402 15.93 38.60 -2.86
C ASN A 402 14.89 38.99 -3.92
N ILE A 403 14.18 40.14 -3.81
CA ILE A 403 13.38 40.62 -4.93
C ILE A 403 14.10 41.77 -5.60
N VAL A 404 15.13 41.45 -6.37
CA VAL A 404 15.47 42.25 -7.53
C VAL A 404 14.32 42.01 -8.53
N GLU A 405 13.56 43.05 -8.86
CA GLU A 405 12.67 43.02 -10.03
C GLU A 405 13.51 42.65 -11.27
N LYS A 406 13.61 41.36 -11.54
CA LYS A 406 14.16 40.87 -12.78
C LYS A 406 13.00 40.54 -13.71
N ASN A 407 12.86 41.38 -14.73
CA ASN A 407 12.13 41.00 -15.93
C ASN A 407 12.50 39.57 -16.33
N TRP A 408 11.60 38.64 -16.13
CA TRP A 408 11.76 37.26 -16.58
C TRP A 408 11.86 37.28 -18.11
N ARG A 409 13.08 37.25 -18.61
CA ARG A 409 13.29 37.04 -20.04
C ARG A 409 13.02 35.60 -20.36
N SER A 410 12.29 35.34 -21.44
CA SER A 410 12.13 34.00 -21.96
C SER A 410 13.52 33.44 -22.31
N GLY A 411 13.93 32.39 -21.61
CA GLY A 411 15.23 31.76 -21.81
C GLY A 411 15.42 30.53 -20.96
N LEU A 412 16.54 29.84 -21.14
CA LEU A 412 16.83 28.60 -20.40
C LEU A 412 17.27 28.94 -18.96
N THR A 413 16.62 28.31 -17.99
CA THR A 413 17.07 28.28 -16.60
C THR A 413 17.79 26.99 -16.31
N VAL A 414 19.04 27.04 -15.84
CA VAL A 414 19.87 25.88 -15.53
C VAL A 414 20.09 25.80 -14.03
N ALA A 415 19.74 24.67 -13.43
CA ALA A 415 20.06 24.36 -12.02
C ALA A 415 21.43 23.68 -11.95
N VAL A 416 22.31 24.18 -11.09
CA VAL A 416 23.67 23.68 -10.90
C VAL A 416 23.93 23.31 -9.44
N SER A 417 24.77 22.29 -9.22
CA SER A 417 25.05 21.74 -7.90
C SER A 417 26.52 21.84 -7.48
N THR A 418 27.38 22.42 -8.31
CA THR A 418 28.79 22.68 -7.98
C THR A 418 29.26 24.02 -8.51
N SER A 419 30.28 24.61 -7.88
CA SER A 419 30.92 25.85 -8.34
C SER A 419 31.46 25.75 -9.76
N ASP A 420 32.01 24.60 -10.13
CA ASP A 420 32.52 24.32 -11.47
C ASP A 420 31.40 24.37 -12.52
N HIS A 421 30.23 23.84 -12.20
CA HIS A 421 29.06 23.92 -13.07
C HIS A 421 28.60 25.37 -13.29
N VAL A 422 28.66 26.23 -12.26
CA VAL A 422 28.37 27.67 -12.39
C VAL A 422 29.34 28.30 -13.39
N ASN A 423 30.64 28.00 -13.26
CA ASN A 423 31.69 28.55 -14.14
C ASN A 423 31.53 28.09 -15.59
N ILE A 424 31.09 26.89 -15.83
CA ILE A 424 30.79 26.38 -17.17
C ILE A 424 29.56 27.08 -17.75
N VAL A 425 28.45 27.07 -16.99
CA VAL A 425 27.12 27.51 -17.49
C VAL A 425 27.05 29.00 -17.74
N LYS A 426 27.72 29.84 -16.95
CA LYS A 426 27.73 31.32 -17.13
C LYS A 426 28.29 31.78 -18.47
N ASN A 427 29.08 30.93 -19.14
CA ASN A 427 29.68 31.27 -20.44
C ASN A 427 28.75 31.04 -21.65
N TYR A 428 27.57 30.45 -21.44
CA TYR A 428 26.63 30.21 -22.51
C TYR A 428 25.61 31.33 -22.64
N LYS A 429 25.62 32.06 -23.74
CA LYS A 429 24.74 33.21 -24.00
C LYS A 429 23.24 32.90 -24.01
N TRP A 430 22.87 31.64 -24.19
CA TRP A 430 21.49 31.19 -24.21
C TRP A 430 20.94 30.81 -22.81
N VAL A 431 21.79 30.83 -21.77
CA VAL A 431 21.34 30.63 -20.38
C VAL A 431 20.92 31.98 -19.81
N SER A 432 19.66 32.11 -19.46
CA SER A 432 19.07 33.35 -18.91
C SER A 432 19.12 33.38 -17.40
N ASN A 433 19.03 32.24 -16.74
CA ASN A 433 19.06 32.14 -15.28
C ASN A 433 19.85 30.92 -14.83
N ILE A 434 20.55 31.06 -13.71
CA ILE A 434 21.24 29.97 -13.04
C ILE A 434 20.66 29.83 -11.64
N ILE A 435 20.14 28.66 -11.30
CA ILE A 435 19.70 28.30 -9.95
C ILE A 435 20.85 27.50 -9.30
N VAL A 436 21.40 28.06 -8.23
CA VAL A 436 22.51 27.43 -7.50
C VAL A 436 21.94 26.71 -6.30
N ASP A 437 22.31 25.42 -6.13
CA ASP A 437 21.90 24.63 -4.96
C ASP A 437 22.46 25.27 -3.68
N TYR A 438 21.66 25.28 -2.62
CA TYR A 438 22.00 25.89 -1.32
C TYR A 438 23.32 25.36 -0.73
N ASN A 439 23.64 24.10 -0.98
CA ASN A 439 24.87 23.47 -0.48
C ASN A 439 26.15 24.02 -1.10
N ILE A 440 26.10 24.69 -2.25
CA ILE A 440 27.27 25.32 -2.85
C ILE A 440 27.77 26.53 -2.02
N ARG A 441 26.88 27.19 -1.30
CA ARG A 441 27.21 28.33 -0.44
C ARG A 441 28.05 27.94 0.79
N GLN A 442 28.13 26.65 1.15
CA GLN A 442 28.94 26.17 2.28
C GLN A 442 30.37 25.77 1.91
N TYR A 443 30.70 25.60 0.61
CA TYR A 443 31.97 25.04 0.15
C TYR A 443 32.80 25.97 -0.73
N GLY A 444 32.60 27.27 -0.71
CA GLY A 444 33.45 28.16 -1.48
C GLY A 444 32.87 29.51 -1.72
N ALA A 445 32.97 30.34 -0.72
CA ALA A 445 33.04 31.77 -0.89
C ALA A 445 34.23 32.24 -0.04
N GLU A 446 35.40 32.26 -0.61
CA GLU A 446 36.39 33.30 -0.42
C GLU A 446 36.36 34.24 -1.63
#